data_3fd3f8278749e67e391fec97c2df642c
#
_entry.id   3fd3f8278749e67e391fec97c2df642c
#
_cell.length_a   1.000
_cell.length_b   1.000
_cell.length_c   1.000
_cell.angle_alpha   90.00
_cell.angle_beta   90.00
_cell.angle_gamma   90.00
#
_symmetry.space_group_name_H-M   'P 1'
#
loop_
_entity.id
_entity.type
_entity.pdbx_description
1 polymer ?
#
loop_
_entity_poly.entity_id
_entity_poly.type
_entity_poly.pdbx_seq_one_letter_code
_entity_poly.pdbx_strand_id
1 'polypeptide(L)'
;MSRIGKTPVLIPDKVTVDFDGLTVTVKGPKGELKRQMPDGVSFDKKDNSVVVIPTTTKIFSRQRHGLCRALIANMIEGVSQGFSKKLEIVGVGSRAQVKGKNLVVSAGYSHPVEMIPPDGITYKVESNTNVTVSGIDKEIVGNEAAKIRSIRPPEPYKGCLLYTSPSPRDNTTSRMPSSA
;
A
#
# COMPACT_ATOMS: atom_id res chain seq x y z
N MET A 1 16.15 -13.47 16.30
CA MET A 1 15.27 -13.79 15.16
C MET A 1 14.02 -12.93 15.24
N SER A 2 13.48 -12.47 14.08
CA SER A 2 12.24 -11.69 14.04
C SER A 2 11.03 -12.59 14.35
N ARG A 3 10.11 -12.14 15.23
CA ARG A 3 8.85 -12.85 15.50
C ARG A 3 8.01 -12.97 14.22
N ILE A 4 7.93 -11.89 13.44
CA ILE A 4 7.21 -11.82 12.17
C ILE A 4 7.81 -12.79 11.15
N GLY A 5 9.15 -12.85 11.03
CA GLY A 5 9.81 -13.71 10.06
C GLY A 5 9.57 -15.20 10.29
N LYS A 6 9.38 -15.64 11.53
CA LYS A 6 9.11 -17.04 11.87
C LYS A 6 7.70 -17.51 11.49
N THR A 7 6.75 -16.58 11.32
CA THR A 7 5.38 -16.94 11.00
C THR A 7 5.31 -17.36 9.53
N PRO A 8 4.86 -18.58 9.20
CA PRO A 8 4.68 -19.01 7.82
C PRO A 8 3.67 -18.12 7.11
N VAL A 9 3.83 -17.96 5.80
CA VAL A 9 2.88 -17.24 4.95
C VAL A 9 2.03 -18.28 4.24
N LEU A 10 0.74 -18.29 4.48
CA LEU A 10 -0.21 -19.17 3.82
C LEU A 10 -0.41 -18.77 2.37
N ILE A 11 -0.45 -19.73 1.48
CA ILE A 11 -0.73 -19.54 0.06
C ILE A 11 -2.20 -19.93 -0.16
N PRO A 12 -3.07 -19.01 -0.63
CA PRO A 12 -4.44 -19.37 -1.03
C PRO A 12 -4.44 -20.29 -2.27
N ASP A 13 -5.46 -21.14 -2.41
CA ASP A 13 -5.56 -22.17 -3.48
C ASP A 13 -5.47 -21.63 -4.91
N LYS A 14 -5.71 -20.32 -5.11
CA LYS A 14 -5.70 -19.67 -6.43
C LYS A 14 -4.40 -18.89 -6.71
N VAL A 15 -3.39 -19.02 -5.86
CA VAL A 15 -2.13 -18.28 -5.98
C VAL A 15 -0.98 -19.26 -6.13
N THR A 16 -0.13 -19.06 -7.13
CA THR A 16 1.12 -19.80 -7.32
C THR A 16 2.30 -18.91 -6.97
N VAL A 17 3.25 -19.46 -6.25
CA VAL A 17 4.49 -18.78 -5.86
C VAL A 17 5.66 -19.58 -6.39
N ASP A 18 6.48 -18.94 -7.22
CA ASP A 18 7.69 -19.49 -7.80
C ASP A 18 8.91 -18.74 -7.30
N PHE A 19 9.95 -19.46 -6.96
CA PHE A 19 11.22 -18.92 -6.49
C PHE A 19 12.32 -19.23 -7.50
N ASP A 20 12.92 -18.18 -8.05
CA ASP A 20 14.09 -18.27 -8.93
C ASP A 20 15.27 -17.56 -8.25
N GLY A 21 15.97 -18.30 -7.42
CA GLY A 21 17.02 -17.76 -6.56
C GLY A 21 16.50 -16.71 -5.59
N LEU A 22 16.88 -15.45 -5.80
CA LEU A 22 16.43 -14.30 -5.01
C LEU A 22 15.20 -13.62 -5.60
N THR A 23 14.75 -14.02 -6.78
CA THR A 23 13.57 -13.44 -7.40
C THR A 23 12.34 -14.24 -7.05
N VAL A 24 11.34 -13.57 -6.50
CA VAL A 24 10.04 -14.16 -6.15
C VAL A 24 9.01 -13.69 -7.15
N THR A 25 8.35 -14.66 -7.79
CA THR A 25 7.24 -14.42 -8.72
C THR A 25 5.96 -14.97 -8.12
N VAL A 26 4.95 -14.15 -7.98
CA VAL A 26 3.64 -14.54 -7.43
C VAL A 26 2.58 -14.30 -8.49
N LYS A 27 1.86 -15.36 -8.86
CA LYS A 27 0.76 -15.32 -9.84
C LYS A 27 -0.57 -15.65 -9.18
N GLY A 28 -1.61 -14.92 -9.54
CA GLY A 28 -2.94 -15.14 -9.01
C GLY A 28 -4.05 -14.50 -9.85
N PRO A 29 -5.28 -14.48 -9.35
CA PRO A 29 -6.46 -14.07 -10.13
C PRO A 29 -6.43 -12.60 -10.58
N LYS A 30 -5.72 -11.73 -9.88
CA LYS A 30 -5.65 -10.29 -10.23
C LYS A 30 -4.43 -9.91 -11.08
N GLY A 31 -3.47 -10.82 -11.23
CA GLY A 31 -2.28 -10.58 -12.05
C GLY A 31 -1.05 -11.28 -11.50
N GLU A 32 0.10 -10.80 -11.95
CA GLU A 32 1.42 -11.32 -11.58
C GLU A 32 2.27 -10.20 -10.99
N LEU A 33 2.97 -10.50 -9.91
CA LEU A 33 3.97 -9.64 -9.30
C LEU A 33 5.32 -10.34 -9.26
N LYS A 34 6.36 -9.65 -9.70
CA LYS A 34 7.74 -10.12 -9.67
C LYS A 34 8.59 -9.14 -8.88
N ARG A 35 9.35 -9.66 -7.91
CA ARG A 35 10.22 -8.81 -7.08
C ARG A 35 11.52 -9.52 -6.74
N GLN A 36 12.61 -8.78 -6.82
CA GLN A 36 13.91 -9.24 -6.35
C GLN A 36 14.01 -8.98 -4.84
N MET A 37 14.31 -10.04 -4.09
CA MET A 37 14.48 -9.99 -2.65
C MET A 37 15.93 -9.69 -2.26
N PRO A 38 16.18 -9.06 -1.12
CA PRO A 38 17.53 -8.81 -0.64
C PRO A 38 18.24 -10.11 -0.24
N ASP A 39 19.56 -10.13 -0.37
CA ASP A 39 20.41 -11.29 -0.02
C ASP A 39 20.35 -11.65 1.46
N GLY A 40 20.81 -12.87 1.79
CA GLY A 40 20.94 -13.34 3.18
C GLY A 40 19.69 -14.02 3.75
N VAL A 41 18.75 -14.38 2.89
CA VAL A 41 17.57 -15.20 3.21
C VAL A 41 17.41 -16.30 2.16
N SER A 42 16.88 -17.44 2.57
CA SER A 42 16.42 -18.53 1.70
C SER A 42 14.93 -18.75 1.89
N PHE A 43 14.29 -19.28 0.87
CA PHE A 43 12.85 -19.52 0.84
C PHE A 43 12.61 -21.04 0.79
N ASP A 44 11.75 -21.52 1.67
CA ASP A 44 11.31 -22.91 1.69
C ASP A 44 9.78 -22.94 1.49
N LYS A 45 9.35 -23.68 0.45
CA LYS A 45 7.94 -23.86 0.15
C LYS A 45 7.50 -25.19 0.73
N LYS A 46 6.59 -25.17 1.67
CA LYS A 46 5.95 -26.33 2.29
C LYS A 46 4.49 -26.35 1.90
N ASP A 47 4.11 -27.31 1.05
CA ASP A 47 2.73 -27.51 0.55
C ASP A 47 1.99 -26.19 0.29
N ASN A 48 1.24 -25.67 1.26
CA ASN A 48 0.44 -24.44 1.16
C ASN A 48 1.03 -23.26 1.96
N SER A 49 2.32 -23.30 2.30
CA SER A 49 2.95 -22.20 3.04
C SER A 49 4.37 -21.93 2.60
N VAL A 50 4.77 -20.67 2.70
CA VAL A 50 6.15 -20.22 2.49
C VAL A 50 6.78 -19.87 3.81
N VAL A 51 7.94 -20.43 4.06
CA VAL A 51 8.78 -20.12 5.22
C VAL A 51 10.04 -19.44 4.74
N VAL A 52 10.37 -18.32 5.36
CA VAL A 52 11.61 -17.59 5.09
C VAL A 52 12.64 -18.00 6.13
N ILE A 53 13.84 -18.40 5.68
CA ILE A 53 14.91 -18.87 6.55
C ILE A 53 16.10 -17.91 6.41
N PRO A 54 16.63 -17.35 7.50
CA PRO A 54 17.83 -16.53 7.43
C PRO A 54 19.05 -17.41 7.19
N THR A 55 19.83 -17.10 6.16
CA THR A 55 21.04 -17.89 5.80
C THR A 55 22.16 -17.74 6.83
N THR A 56 22.22 -16.59 7.54
CA THR A 56 23.28 -16.29 8.50
C THR A 56 22.70 -15.72 9.79
N THR A 57 23.41 -15.87 10.91
CA THR A 57 23.01 -15.28 12.21
C THR A 57 23.32 -13.79 12.34
N LYS A 58 23.94 -13.18 11.34
CA LYS A 58 24.32 -11.75 11.32
C LYS A 58 23.08 -10.85 11.46
N ILE A 59 23.28 -9.65 12.00
CA ILE A 59 22.22 -8.66 12.26
C ILE A 59 21.43 -8.35 10.97
N PHE A 60 22.10 -8.19 9.84
CA PHE A 60 21.47 -7.91 8.55
C PHE A 60 20.50 -9.01 8.09
N SER A 61 20.86 -10.28 8.26
CA SER A 61 19.96 -11.40 7.90
C SER A 61 18.73 -11.44 8.80
N ARG A 62 18.84 -11.04 10.07
CA ARG A 62 17.70 -10.94 10.99
C ARG A 62 16.73 -9.81 10.58
N GLN A 63 17.24 -8.67 10.14
CA GLN A 63 16.44 -7.55 9.65
C GLN A 63 15.71 -7.93 8.35
N ARG A 64 16.45 -8.51 7.39
CA ARG A 64 15.93 -8.93 6.09
C ARG A 64 14.92 -10.08 6.20
N HIS A 65 15.08 -10.96 7.17
CA HIS A 65 14.13 -12.05 7.45
C HIS A 65 12.69 -11.57 7.65
N GLY A 66 12.48 -10.55 8.48
CA GLY A 66 11.14 -9.97 8.68
C GLY A 66 10.63 -9.20 7.46
N LEU A 67 11.52 -8.47 6.79
CA LEU A 67 11.21 -7.72 5.58
C LEU A 67 10.73 -8.64 4.45
N CYS A 68 11.51 -9.68 4.11
CA CYS A 68 11.16 -10.60 3.03
C CYS A 68 9.83 -11.31 3.29
N ARG A 69 9.61 -11.74 4.53
CA ARG A 69 8.32 -12.34 4.90
C ARG A 69 7.15 -11.38 4.67
N ALA A 70 7.29 -10.12 5.09
CA ALA A 70 6.24 -9.11 4.91
C ALA A 70 6.00 -8.78 3.42
N LEU A 71 7.07 -8.71 2.62
CA LEU A 71 6.96 -8.48 1.18
C LEU A 71 6.22 -9.63 0.49
N ILE A 72 6.58 -10.90 0.78
CA ILE A 72 5.89 -12.07 0.21
C ILE A 72 4.42 -12.08 0.61
N ALA A 73 4.10 -11.82 1.88
CA ALA A 73 2.72 -11.75 2.34
C ALA A 73 1.93 -10.67 1.61
N ASN A 74 2.50 -9.47 1.43
CA ASN A 74 1.87 -8.40 0.68
C ASN A 74 1.67 -8.76 -0.81
N MET A 75 2.63 -9.45 -1.44
CA MET A 75 2.49 -9.92 -2.83
C MET A 75 1.34 -10.93 -2.96
N ILE A 76 1.25 -11.91 -2.07
CA ILE A 76 0.19 -12.92 -2.06
C ILE A 76 -1.17 -12.26 -1.85
N GLU A 77 -1.30 -11.37 -0.88
CA GLU A 77 -2.52 -10.62 -0.61
C GLU A 77 -2.91 -9.73 -1.79
N GLY A 78 -1.94 -9.03 -2.39
CA GLY A 78 -2.16 -8.15 -3.53
C GLY A 78 -2.67 -8.88 -4.77
N VAL A 79 -2.09 -10.03 -5.10
CA VAL A 79 -2.49 -10.85 -6.26
C VAL A 79 -3.82 -11.57 -6.01
N SER A 80 -4.18 -11.89 -4.75
CA SER A 80 -5.44 -12.54 -4.39
C SER A 80 -6.60 -11.56 -4.26
N GLN A 81 -6.49 -10.59 -3.36
CA GLN A 81 -7.56 -9.65 -3.00
C GLN A 81 -7.34 -8.26 -3.60
N GLY A 82 -6.07 -7.86 -3.80
CA GLY A 82 -5.68 -6.51 -4.16
C GLY A 82 -5.73 -5.55 -2.97
N PHE A 83 -5.17 -4.37 -3.19
CA PHE A 83 -5.17 -3.30 -2.20
C PHE A 83 -6.01 -2.13 -2.67
N SER A 84 -6.69 -1.49 -1.73
CA SER A 84 -7.41 -0.26 -1.96
C SER A 84 -7.16 0.73 -0.84
N LYS A 85 -6.99 2.01 -1.19
CA LYS A 85 -6.94 3.12 -0.24
C LYS A 85 -8.04 4.12 -0.57
N LYS A 86 -8.85 4.44 0.42
CA LYS A 86 -9.86 5.49 0.34
C LYS A 86 -9.26 6.80 0.82
N LEU A 87 -9.48 7.86 0.05
CA LEU A 87 -9.10 9.23 0.34
C LEU A 87 -10.37 10.08 0.34
N GLU A 88 -10.54 10.90 1.35
CA GLU A 88 -11.64 11.83 1.44
C GLU A 88 -11.13 13.25 1.27
N ILE A 89 -11.79 14.01 0.42
CA ILE A 89 -11.50 15.42 0.17
C ILE A 89 -12.42 16.25 1.07
N VAL A 90 -11.83 16.98 2.00
CA VAL A 90 -12.55 17.88 2.90
C VAL A 90 -12.18 19.30 2.54
N GLY A 91 -13.17 20.12 2.19
CA GLY A 91 -12.96 21.54 1.88
C GLY A 91 -13.98 22.07 0.87
N VAL A 92 -14.34 23.36 1.05
CA VAL A 92 -15.30 24.03 0.20
C VAL A 92 -14.71 24.23 -1.21
N GLY A 93 -15.43 23.78 -2.24
CA GLY A 93 -15.02 23.91 -3.64
C GLY A 93 -14.01 22.90 -4.15
N SER A 94 -13.51 22.02 -3.28
CA SER A 94 -12.59 20.96 -3.71
C SER A 94 -13.36 19.77 -4.30
N ARG A 95 -12.92 19.28 -5.46
CA ARG A 95 -13.59 18.20 -6.20
C ARG A 95 -12.56 17.28 -6.87
N ALA A 96 -12.89 15.99 -6.96
CA ALA A 96 -12.17 15.05 -7.77
C ALA A 96 -13.10 14.45 -8.84
N GLN A 97 -12.57 14.23 -10.03
CA GLN A 97 -13.26 13.59 -11.14
C GLN A 97 -12.30 12.67 -11.88
N VAL A 98 -12.82 11.59 -12.42
CA VAL A 98 -12.06 10.70 -13.31
C VAL A 98 -12.39 11.06 -14.75
N LYS A 99 -11.37 11.44 -15.53
CA LYS A 99 -11.47 11.64 -16.98
C LYS A 99 -10.73 10.50 -17.69
N GLY A 100 -11.49 9.53 -18.20
CA GLY A 100 -10.93 8.31 -18.76
C GLY A 100 -10.17 7.50 -17.69
N LYS A 101 -8.84 7.44 -17.77
CA LYS A 101 -7.99 6.80 -16.76
C LYS A 101 -7.40 7.79 -15.75
N ASN A 102 -7.36 9.10 -16.11
CA ASN A 102 -6.70 10.13 -15.31
C ASN A 102 -7.60 10.63 -14.20
N LEU A 103 -7.00 10.92 -13.05
CA LEU A 103 -7.66 11.60 -11.94
C LEU A 103 -7.40 13.10 -12.05
N VAL A 104 -8.47 13.89 -12.09
CA VAL A 104 -8.44 15.36 -12.10
C VAL A 104 -8.91 15.86 -10.75
N VAL A 105 -8.04 16.55 -10.03
CA VAL A 105 -8.33 17.10 -8.69
C VAL A 105 -8.31 18.62 -8.76
N SER A 106 -9.43 19.23 -8.37
CA SER A 106 -9.53 20.67 -8.12
C SER A 106 -9.39 20.91 -6.62
N ALA A 107 -8.26 21.48 -6.19
CA ALA A 107 -7.92 21.67 -4.77
C ALA A 107 -7.79 23.17 -4.42
N GLY A 108 -8.55 24.04 -5.06
CA GLY A 108 -8.50 25.49 -4.83
C GLY A 108 -7.30 26.19 -5.48
N TYR A 109 -6.65 25.54 -6.43
CA TYR A 109 -5.67 26.18 -7.33
C TYR A 109 -6.36 26.81 -8.55
N SER A 110 -5.68 27.72 -9.22
CA SER A 110 -6.18 28.37 -10.45
C SER A 110 -6.36 27.37 -11.62
N HIS A 111 -5.69 26.21 -11.57
CA HIS A 111 -5.81 25.15 -12.55
C HIS A 111 -6.03 23.79 -11.86
N PRO A 112 -6.79 22.88 -12.46
CA PRO A 112 -6.94 21.53 -11.95
C PRO A 112 -5.63 20.75 -12.10
N VAL A 113 -5.33 19.88 -11.14
CA VAL A 113 -4.17 18.99 -11.19
C VAL A 113 -4.59 17.66 -11.81
N GLU A 114 -3.96 17.29 -12.91
CA GLU A 114 -4.19 16.01 -13.57
C GLU A 114 -3.12 15.00 -13.15
N MET A 115 -3.56 13.80 -12.75
CA MET A 115 -2.69 12.68 -12.39
C MET A 115 -2.95 11.50 -13.31
N ILE A 116 -1.87 11.02 -13.93
CA ILE A 116 -1.91 9.82 -14.78
C ILE A 116 -1.61 8.62 -13.89
N PRO A 117 -2.47 7.59 -13.87
CA PRO A 117 -2.21 6.39 -13.07
C PRO A 117 -1.00 5.64 -13.63
N PRO A 118 -0.09 5.15 -12.79
CA PRO A 118 0.92 4.19 -13.21
C PRO A 118 0.26 2.85 -13.53
N ASP A 119 1.00 1.98 -14.22
CA ASP A 119 0.51 0.65 -14.60
C ASP A 119 0.03 -0.15 -13.38
N GLY A 120 -1.13 -0.79 -13.52
CA GLY A 120 -1.73 -1.59 -12.45
C GLY A 120 -2.53 -0.81 -11.40
N ILE A 121 -2.69 0.50 -11.54
CA ILE A 121 -3.51 1.35 -10.64
C ILE A 121 -4.81 1.75 -11.34
N THR A 122 -5.89 1.73 -10.56
CA THR A 122 -7.21 2.20 -10.97
C THR A 122 -7.75 3.20 -9.96
N TYR A 123 -8.20 4.35 -10.46
CA TYR A 123 -8.90 5.34 -9.65
C TYR A 123 -10.40 5.16 -9.78
N LYS A 124 -11.11 5.21 -8.65
CA LYS A 124 -12.58 5.28 -8.60
C LYS A 124 -12.98 6.47 -7.75
N VAL A 125 -13.93 7.23 -8.24
CA VAL A 125 -14.52 8.38 -7.52
C VAL A 125 -15.99 8.04 -7.31
N GLU A 126 -16.40 7.84 -6.07
CA GLU A 126 -17.78 7.47 -5.71
C GLU A 126 -18.67 8.71 -5.56
N SER A 127 -18.11 9.75 -4.98
CA SER A 127 -18.72 11.10 -4.91
C SER A 127 -17.59 12.08 -5.17
N ASN A 128 -17.85 13.26 -5.65
CA ASN A 128 -16.81 14.26 -5.98
C ASN A 128 -15.77 14.49 -4.87
N THR A 129 -15.98 13.92 -3.70
CA THR A 129 -15.13 14.04 -2.51
C THR A 129 -14.40 12.74 -2.13
N ASN A 130 -14.89 11.56 -2.55
CA ASN A 130 -14.31 10.27 -2.17
C ASN A 130 -13.56 9.63 -3.33
N VAL A 131 -12.25 9.50 -3.18
CA VAL A 131 -11.35 8.90 -4.16
C VAL A 131 -10.84 7.57 -3.62
N THR A 132 -11.06 6.50 -4.36
CA THR A 132 -10.52 5.17 -4.05
C THR A 132 -9.42 4.83 -5.03
N VAL A 133 -8.22 4.59 -4.52
CA VAL A 133 -7.05 4.13 -5.29
C VAL A 133 -6.95 2.62 -5.10
N SER A 134 -7.01 1.85 -6.16
CA SER A 134 -6.92 0.39 -6.11
C SER A 134 -5.84 -0.15 -7.05
N GLY A 135 -5.20 -1.24 -6.63
CA GLY A 135 -4.13 -1.88 -7.39
C GLY A 135 -3.68 -3.21 -6.79
N ILE A 136 -2.77 -3.87 -7.48
CA ILE A 136 -2.22 -5.17 -7.06
C ILE A 136 -1.05 -4.97 -6.10
N ASP A 137 -0.18 -3.98 -6.36
CA ASP A 137 0.99 -3.71 -5.54
C ASP A 137 0.68 -2.69 -4.43
N LYS A 138 0.86 -3.11 -3.19
CA LYS A 138 0.65 -2.27 -1.99
C LYS A 138 1.52 -1.03 -1.98
N GLU A 139 2.75 -1.15 -2.47
CA GLU A 139 3.72 -0.06 -2.49
C GLU A 139 3.31 1.02 -3.48
N ILE A 140 2.92 0.62 -4.70
CA ILE A 140 2.48 1.56 -5.74
C ILE A 140 1.18 2.24 -5.32
N VAL A 141 0.18 1.48 -4.79
CA VAL A 141 -1.07 2.03 -4.25
C VAL A 141 -0.79 3.04 -3.13
N GLY A 142 0.14 2.71 -2.22
CA GLY A 142 0.54 3.60 -1.13
C GLY A 142 1.18 4.89 -1.61
N ASN A 143 2.10 4.79 -2.56
CA ASN A 143 2.81 5.93 -3.13
C ASN A 143 1.86 6.85 -3.91
N GLU A 144 0.95 6.29 -4.72
CA GLU A 144 -0.04 7.08 -5.44
C GLU A 144 -1.02 7.79 -4.49
N ALA A 145 -1.49 7.10 -3.47
CA ALA A 145 -2.32 7.74 -2.44
C ALA A 145 -1.57 8.88 -1.71
N ALA A 146 -0.26 8.71 -1.46
CA ALA A 146 0.56 9.75 -0.88
C ALA A 146 0.78 10.94 -1.82
N LYS A 147 0.98 10.71 -3.13
CA LYS A 147 1.08 11.77 -4.14
C LYS A 147 -0.22 12.57 -4.23
N ILE A 148 -1.39 11.90 -4.26
CA ILE A 148 -2.68 12.59 -4.25
C ILE A 148 -2.81 13.45 -3.00
N ARG A 149 -2.44 12.92 -1.83
CA ARG A 149 -2.45 13.67 -0.58
C ARG A 149 -1.51 14.88 -0.58
N SER A 150 -0.35 14.78 -1.25
CA SER A 150 0.64 15.86 -1.32
C SER A 150 0.24 17.01 -2.26
N ILE A 151 -0.80 16.84 -3.09
CA ILE A 151 -1.32 17.93 -3.95
C ILE A 151 -1.64 19.16 -3.10
N ARG A 152 -2.30 18.95 -1.96
CA ARG A 152 -2.51 19.99 -0.98
C ARG A 152 -2.34 19.46 0.43
N PRO A 153 -1.21 19.75 1.09
CA PRO A 153 -0.96 19.30 2.45
C PRO A 153 -1.92 19.97 3.43
N PRO A 154 -2.21 19.31 4.56
CA PRO A 154 -3.07 19.86 5.59
C PRO A 154 -2.48 21.13 6.19
N GLU A 155 -3.30 22.13 6.40
CA GLU A 155 -2.93 23.33 7.14
C GLU A 155 -3.00 23.05 8.64
N PRO A 156 -2.02 23.51 9.44
CA PRO A 156 -1.94 23.17 10.88
C PRO A 156 -3.10 23.77 11.69
N TYR A 157 -3.81 24.78 11.18
CA TYR A 157 -4.85 25.50 11.94
C TYR A 157 -6.28 25.19 11.51
N LYS A 158 -6.54 24.77 10.27
CA LYS A 158 -7.92 24.60 9.74
C LYS A 158 -8.23 23.20 9.20
N GLY A 159 -7.37 22.22 9.46
CA GLY A 159 -7.60 20.87 9.00
C GLY A 159 -7.25 20.63 7.53
N CYS A 160 -7.43 19.41 7.12
CA CYS A 160 -6.88 18.87 5.90
C CYS A 160 -7.88 18.87 4.76
N LEU A 161 -7.44 19.21 3.57
CA LEU A 161 -8.22 19.07 2.35
C LEU A 161 -8.28 17.63 1.82
N LEU A 162 -7.27 16.82 2.09
CA LEU A 162 -7.21 15.40 1.68
C LEU A 162 -6.85 14.54 2.87
N TYR A 163 -7.81 13.79 3.37
CA TYR A 163 -7.65 12.93 4.54
C TYR A 163 -7.64 11.45 4.12
N THR A 164 -6.64 10.71 4.60
CA THR A 164 -6.79 9.27 4.74
C THR A 164 -7.58 9.03 6.03
N SER A 165 -8.52 8.11 6.02
CA SER A 165 -9.23 7.69 7.24
C SER A 165 -8.26 7.62 8.42
N PRO A 166 -8.51 8.34 9.53
CA PRO A 166 -7.54 8.47 10.62
C PRO A 166 -7.19 7.10 11.19
N SER A 167 -5.90 6.89 11.39
CA SER A 167 -5.42 5.72 12.13
C SER A 167 -6.01 5.75 13.54
N PRO A 168 -6.36 4.61 14.14
CA PRO A 168 -6.78 4.54 15.54
C PRO A 168 -5.82 5.24 16.51
N ARG A 169 -4.55 5.37 16.13
CA ARG A 169 -3.51 6.07 16.88
C ARG A 169 -3.67 7.60 16.82
N ASP A 170 -4.20 8.14 15.72
CA ASP A 170 -4.37 9.58 15.55
C ASP A 170 -5.58 10.11 16.32
N ASN A 171 -6.57 9.26 16.60
CA ASN A 171 -7.74 9.60 17.40
C ASN A 171 -7.42 9.86 18.89
N THR A 172 -6.26 9.42 19.38
CA THR A 172 -5.87 9.59 20.79
C THR A 172 -5.09 10.88 21.06
N THR A 173 -4.57 11.56 20.02
CA THR A 173 -3.74 12.76 20.17
C THR A 173 -4.53 14.07 20.07
N SER A 174 -5.80 14.05 19.69
CA SER A 174 -6.61 15.27 19.54
C SER A 174 -7.36 15.74 20.80
N ARG A 175 -7.14 15.12 21.95
CA ARG A 175 -7.62 15.66 23.23
C ARG A 175 -6.65 16.72 23.73
N MET A 176 -6.79 17.95 23.22
CA MET A 176 -6.34 19.09 23.97
C MET A 176 -7.16 19.16 25.26
N PRO A 177 -6.55 19.26 26.45
CA PRO A 177 -7.31 19.55 27.64
C PRO A 177 -7.92 20.94 27.46
N SER A 178 -9.24 20.98 27.58
CA SER A 178 -9.97 22.25 27.71
C SER A 178 -9.41 22.91 28.97
N SER A 179 -8.61 23.94 28.78
CA SER A 179 -8.25 24.82 29.88
C SER A 179 -9.48 25.62 30.25
N ALA A 180 -9.97 25.34 31.46
CA ALA A 180 -10.94 26.19 32.15
C ALA A 180 -10.39 27.58 32.35
#